data_f5d99e76c968a02305d3801a0ea9904b
#
_entry.id   f5d99e76c968a02305d3801a0ea9904b
#
_cell.length_a   1.000
_cell.length_b   1.000
_cell.length_c   1.000
_cell.angle_alpha   90.00
_cell.angle_beta   90.00
_cell.angle_gamma   90.00
#
_symmetry.space_group_name_H-M   'P 1'
#
loop_
_entity.id
_entity.type
_entity.pdbx_description
1 polymer ?
#
loop_
_entity_poly.entity_id
_entity_poly.type
_entity_poly.pdbx_seq_one_letter_code
_entity_poly.pdbx_strand_id
1 'polypeptide(L)'
;RKATKGRFSNGNTETVYNAHANGALPRDVIKISALAGGAGKKERVNHPTQKPLALCEKLIKASMNKEDDTLLIVPFAGSGSECVAAKKLDINFVGFEINEEYVKLCNERLIGV
;
A
#
# COMPACT_ATOMS: atom_id res chain seq x y z
N ARG A 1 6.12 -1.62 29.05
CA ARG A 1 6.62 -2.75 28.22
C ARG A 1 8.01 -3.14 28.69
N LYS A 2 8.30 -4.45 28.88
CA LYS A 2 9.61 -4.93 29.32
C LYS A 2 10.69 -4.52 28.29
N ALA A 3 11.80 -3.98 28.77
CA ALA A 3 12.97 -3.69 27.95
C ALA A 3 13.52 -5.01 27.37
N THR A 4 13.77 -5.03 26.07
CA THR A 4 14.42 -6.16 25.38
C THR A 4 15.87 -5.81 25.16
N LYS A 5 16.79 -6.70 25.57
CA LYS A 5 18.23 -6.56 25.28
C LYS A 5 18.43 -6.60 23.75
N GLY A 6 19.06 -5.58 23.20
CA GLY A 6 19.45 -5.56 21.79
C GLY A 6 20.47 -6.66 21.48
N ARG A 7 20.38 -7.28 20.31
CA ARG A 7 21.20 -8.43 19.87
C ARG A 7 22.72 -8.15 19.81
N PHE A 8 23.11 -6.88 19.92
CA PHE A 8 24.48 -6.40 19.84
C PHE A 8 24.93 -5.52 21.02
N SER A 9 24.13 -5.48 22.11
CA SER A 9 24.57 -4.71 23.28
C SER A 9 25.51 -5.56 24.13
N ASN A 10 26.66 -5.01 24.49
CA ASN A 10 27.65 -5.60 25.40
C ASN A 10 27.11 -5.71 26.86
N GLY A 11 25.90 -6.08 27.05
CA GLY A 11 25.32 -6.53 28.31
C GLY A 11 24.87 -5.45 29.30
N ASN A 12 25.26 -4.19 29.16
CA ASN A 12 25.02 -3.15 30.18
C ASN A 12 24.15 -1.96 29.75
N THR A 13 23.65 -1.93 28.53
CA THR A 13 22.78 -0.81 28.07
C THR A 13 21.34 -1.31 27.94
N GLU A 14 20.49 -0.90 28.86
CA GLU A 14 19.03 -1.04 28.70
C GLU A 14 18.55 0.05 27.76
N THR A 15 18.16 -0.35 26.55
CA THR A 15 17.49 0.56 25.61
C THR A 15 16.00 0.53 25.91
N VAL A 16 15.48 1.61 26.44
CA VAL A 16 14.03 1.81 26.58
C VAL A 16 13.48 2.19 25.20
N TYR A 17 12.75 1.26 24.57
CA TYR A 17 12.04 1.55 23.34
C TYR A 17 10.76 2.34 23.66
N ASN A 18 10.77 3.63 23.39
CA ASN A 18 9.56 4.44 23.39
C ASN A 18 8.90 4.29 22.03
N ALA A 19 7.73 3.64 22.00
CA ALA A 19 6.93 3.55 20.79
C ALA A 19 6.57 4.96 20.32
N HIS A 20 6.85 5.27 19.05
CA HIS A 20 6.43 6.53 18.44
C HIS A 20 4.90 6.67 18.52
N ALA A 21 4.38 7.90 18.75
CA ALA A 21 2.95 8.16 18.89
C ALA A 21 2.13 7.64 17.69
N ASN A 22 2.73 7.65 16.50
CA ASN A 22 2.11 7.17 15.25
C ASN A 22 2.33 5.67 14.98
N GLY A 23 2.83 4.90 15.95
CA GLY A 23 3.06 3.46 15.84
C GLY A 23 4.49 3.10 15.42
N ALA A 24 4.71 1.81 15.15
CA ALA A 24 6.01 1.29 14.72
C ALA A 24 6.22 1.54 13.22
N LEU A 25 7.49 1.73 12.83
CA LEU A 25 7.88 1.76 11.42
C LEU A 25 7.42 0.48 10.71
N PRO A 26 7.00 0.57 9.44
CA PRO A 26 6.68 -0.60 8.64
C PRO A 26 7.86 -1.58 8.61
N ARG A 27 7.57 -2.87 8.69
CA ARG A 27 8.58 -3.91 8.50
C ARG A 27 8.86 -4.07 7.00
N ASP A 28 10.04 -4.56 6.66
CA ASP A 28 10.45 -4.99 5.32
C ASP A 28 9.61 -6.16 4.78
N VAL A 29 8.97 -6.92 5.67
CA VAL A 29 8.00 -7.97 5.31
C VAL A 29 6.58 -7.51 5.60
N ILE A 30 5.76 -7.41 4.55
CA ILE A 30 4.33 -7.05 4.62
C ILE A 30 3.49 -8.30 4.41
N LYS A 31 2.69 -8.67 5.41
CA LYS A 31 1.74 -9.79 5.30
C LYS A 31 0.35 -9.25 4.99
N ILE A 32 -0.12 -9.49 3.78
CA ILE A 32 -1.47 -9.15 3.31
C ILE A 32 -2.04 -10.35 2.59
N SER A 33 -3.31 -10.68 2.86
CA SER A 33 -3.99 -11.79 2.21
C SER A 33 -4.15 -11.54 0.72
N ALA A 34 -3.94 -12.59 -0.08
CA ALA A 34 -4.23 -12.53 -1.51
C ALA A 34 -5.73 -12.34 -1.75
N LEU A 35 -6.10 -11.80 -2.90
CA LEU A 35 -7.49 -11.62 -3.34
C LEU A 35 -8.13 -12.96 -3.81
N ALA A 36 -7.68 -14.08 -3.25
CA ALA A 36 -8.21 -15.42 -3.51
C ALA A 36 -9.12 -15.85 -2.36
N GLY A 37 -10.23 -16.50 -2.68
CA GLY A 37 -11.16 -16.98 -1.67
C GLY A 37 -12.15 -15.92 -1.15
N GLY A 38 -12.81 -16.19 -0.02
CA GLY A 38 -13.95 -15.41 0.47
C GLY A 38 -13.62 -13.97 0.87
N ALA A 39 -12.48 -13.72 1.49
CA ALA A 39 -12.12 -12.40 2.04
C ALA A 39 -11.81 -11.34 0.96
N GLY A 40 -11.27 -11.76 -0.19
CA GLY A 40 -10.93 -10.85 -1.30
C GLY A 40 -12.01 -10.72 -2.38
N LYS A 41 -13.12 -11.45 -2.26
CA LYS A 41 -14.11 -11.61 -3.32
C LYS A 41 -14.76 -10.30 -3.76
N LYS A 42 -14.99 -9.38 -2.83
CA LYS A 42 -15.61 -8.07 -3.10
C LYS A 42 -14.69 -7.10 -3.84
N GLU A 43 -13.39 -7.25 -3.67
CA GLU A 43 -12.40 -6.38 -4.30
C GLU A 43 -11.93 -6.92 -5.64
N ARG A 44 -12.07 -8.24 -5.85
CA ARG A 44 -11.54 -8.93 -7.02
C ARG A 44 -12.27 -8.53 -8.30
N VAL A 45 -11.49 -8.20 -9.33
CA VAL A 45 -11.97 -7.95 -10.68
C VAL A 45 -11.34 -8.95 -11.65
N ASN A 46 -11.79 -8.95 -12.89
CA ASN A 46 -11.27 -9.84 -13.94
C ASN A 46 -9.87 -9.40 -14.42
N HIS A 47 -8.88 -9.61 -13.56
CA HIS A 47 -7.47 -9.35 -13.86
C HIS A 47 -6.60 -10.44 -13.24
N PRO A 48 -5.64 -11.04 -13.99
CA PRO A 48 -4.88 -12.21 -13.53
C PRO A 48 -4.00 -11.94 -12.32
N THR A 49 -3.45 -10.74 -12.22
CA THR A 49 -2.45 -10.36 -11.20
C THR A 49 -2.86 -9.12 -10.41
N GLN A 50 -4.15 -8.99 -10.09
CA GLN A 50 -4.64 -7.85 -9.31
C GLN A 50 -3.96 -7.79 -7.95
N LYS A 51 -3.42 -6.61 -7.59
CA LYS A 51 -2.84 -6.35 -6.27
C LYS A 51 -3.93 -5.97 -5.26
N PRO A 52 -3.84 -6.42 -3.99
CA PRO A 52 -4.73 -5.97 -2.93
C PRO A 52 -4.61 -4.46 -2.68
N LEU A 53 -5.74 -3.75 -2.55
CA LEU A 53 -5.75 -2.31 -2.25
C LEU A 53 -5.00 -1.99 -0.96
N ALA A 54 -5.15 -2.83 0.07
CA ALA A 54 -4.45 -2.67 1.34
C ALA A 54 -2.91 -2.64 1.18
N LEU A 55 -2.35 -3.38 0.21
CA LEU A 55 -0.93 -3.33 -0.12
C LEU A 55 -0.57 -1.99 -0.75
N CYS A 56 -1.34 -1.58 -1.77
CA CYS A 56 -1.10 -0.32 -2.49
C CYS A 56 -1.22 0.88 -1.55
N GLU A 57 -2.26 0.96 -0.73
CA GLU A 57 -2.44 2.01 0.27
C GLU A 57 -1.28 2.10 1.27
N LYS A 58 -0.80 0.95 1.74
CA LYS A 58 0.32 0.90 2.69
C LYS A 58 1.61 1.43 2.08
N LEU A 59 1.92 1.02 0.85
CA LEU A 59 3.12 1.47 0.14
C LEU A 59 3.04 2.96 -0.21
N ILE A 60 1.90 3.42 -0.70
CA ILE A 60 1.69 4.84 -1.02
C ILE A 60 1.85 5.70 0.24
N LYS A 61 1.20 5.34 1.35
CA LYS A 61 1.33 6.05 2.64
C LYS A 61 2.76 6.11 3.16
N ALA A 62 3.55 5.07 2.91
CA ALA A 62 4.94 5.01 3.35
C ALA A 62 5.89 5.84 2.46
N SER A 63 5.53 6.09 1.20
CA SER A 63 6.40 6.70 0.18
C SER A 63 6.04 8.14 -0.15
N MET A 64 4.80 8.56 0.09
CA MET A 64 4.30 9.86 -0.35
C MET A 64 3.93 10.75 0.83
N ASN A 65 4.33 12.02 0.74
CA ASN A 65 3.96 13.06 1.70
C ASN A 65 2.86 13.94 1.09
N LYS A 66 1.74 14.07 1.79
CA LYS A 66 0.61 14.89 1.32
C LYS A 66 0.90 16.41 1.35
N GLU A 67 1.88 16.83 2.12
CA GLU A 67 2.24 18.24 2.27
C GLU A 67 3.04 18.77 1.09
N ASP A 68 3.67 17.86 0.34
CA ASP A 68 4.38 18.21 -0.89
C ASP A 68 3.47 17.82 -2.08
N ASP A 69 3.29 18.65 -3.08
CA ASP A 69 2.54 18.41 -4.31
C ASP A 69 3.07 17.16 -5.05
N THR A 70 2.85 16.00 -4.45
CA THR A 70 3.37 14.72 -4.93
C THR A 70 2.43 14.13 -5.96
N LEU A 71 2.99 13.62 -7.04
CA LEU A 71 2.31 12.90 -8.11
C LEU A 71 2.74 11.44 -8.09
N LEU A 72 1.78 10.53 -7.93
CA LEU A 72 2.01 9.10 -8.11
C LEU A 72 1.99 8.73 -9.59
N ILE A 73 3.08 8.19 -10.10
CA ILE A 73 3.16 7.67 -11.47
C ILE A 73 3.06 6.15 -11.44
N VAL A 74 2.09 5.59 -12.18
CA VAL A 74 1.84 4.15 -12.29
C VAL A 74 2.06 3.70 -13.73
N PRO A 75 3.27 3.27 -14.12
CA PRO A 75 3.64 2.96 -15.50
C PRO A 75 2.89 1.76 -16.10
N PHE A 76 2.40 0.85 -15.26
CA PHE A 76 1.70 -0.37 -15.67
C PHE A 76 0.48 -0.56 -14.75
N ALA A 77 -0.59 0.20 -15.02
CA ALA A 77 -1.72 0.30 -14.12
C ALA A 77 -2.53 -1.00 -13.98
N GLY A 78 -2.61 -1.80 -15.06
CA GLY A 78 -3.37 -3.05 -15.06
C GLY A 78 -4.81 -2.84 -14.62
N SER A 79 -5.22 -3.51 -13.54
CA SER A 79 -6.54 -3.31 -12.93
C SER A 79 -6.71 -1.99 -12.17
N GLY A 80 -5.67 -1.15 -12.11
CA GLY A 80 -5.70 0.17 -11.48
C GLY A 80 -5.69 0.16 -9.95
N SER A 81 -5.19 -0.89 -9.30
CA SER A 81 -5.22 -0.97 -7.83
C SER A 81 -4.45 0.18 -7.18
N GLU A 82 -3.31 0.57 -7.73
CA GLU A 82 -2.52 1.72 -7.26
C GLU A 82 -3.26 3.04 -7.49
N CYS A 83 -3.92 3.19 -8.64
CA CYS A 83 -4.72 4.39 -8.97
C CYS A 83 -5.92 4.55 -8.04
N VAL A 84 -6.63 3.45 -7.77
CA VAL A 84 -7.76 3.41 -6.82
C VAL A 84 -7.28 3.72 -5.41
N ALA A 85 -6.15 3.17 -4.98
CA ALA A 85 -5.57 3.45 -3.68
C ALA A 85 -5.14 4.93 -3.54
N ALA A 86 -4.53 5.50 -4.58
CA ALA A 86 -4.16 6.91 -4.62
C ALA A 86 -5.40 7.82 -4.51
N LYS A 87 -6.45 7.52 -5.27
CA LYS A 87 -7.72 8.27 -5.21
C LYS A 87 -8.33 8.24 -3.81
N LYS A 88 -8.37 7.06 -3.17
CA LYS A 88 -8.85 6.92 -1.78
C LYS A 88 -8.03 7.72 -0.76
N LEU A 89 -6.76 7.91 -1.03
CA LEU A 89 -5.84 8.64 -0.18
C LEU A 89 -5.76 10.14 -0.52
N ASP A 90 -6.55 10.60 -1.50
CA ASP A 90 -6.53 11.98 -1.98
C ASP A 90 -5.14 12.40 -2.47
N ILE A 91 -4.51 11.52 -3.25
CA ILE A 91 -3.19 11.72 -3.86
C ILE A 91 -3.37 11.81 -5.36
N ASN A 92 -2.78 12.84 -5.98
CA ASN A 92 -2.75 12.98 -7.43
C ASN A 92 -1.98 11.82 -8.07
N PHE A 93 -2.51 11.28 -9.16
CA PHE A 93 -1.87 10.18 -9.87
C PHE A 93 -2.06 10.26 -11.37
N VAL A 94 -1.17 9.60 -12.09
CA VAL A 94 -1.31 9.29 -13.52
C VAL A 94 -0.97 7.82 -13.73
N GLY A 95 -1.86 7.08 -14.38
CA GLY A 95 -1.67 5.68 -14.72
C GLY A 95 -1.54 5.47 -16.22
N PHE A 96 -0.67 4.55 -16.61
CA PHE A 96 -0.48 4.13 -18.00
C PHE A 96 -0.80 2.64 -18.11
N GLU A 97 -1.58 2.28 -19.11
CA GLU A 97 -1.92 0.89 -19.41
C GLU A 97 -2.12 0.78 -20.93
N ILE A 98 -1.52 -0.25 -21.55
CA ILE A 98 -1.60 -0.47 -22.98
C ILE A 98 -2.84 -1.27 -23.40
N ASN A 99 -3.36 -2.10 -22.50
CA ASN A 99 -4.52 -2.92 -22.76
C ASN A 99 -5.81 -2.13 -22.53
N GLU A 100 -6.57 -1.88 -23.58
CA GLU A 100 -7.81 -1.08 -23.54
C GLU A 100 -8.87 -1.66 -22.60
N GLU A 101 -8.96 -2.99 -22.46
CA GLU A 101 -9.91 -3.63 -21.55
C GLU A 101 -9.54 -3.33 -20.09
N TYR A 102 -8.24 -3.32 -19.76
CA TYR A 102 -7.77 -2.97 -18.42
C TYR A 102 -7.89 -1.48 -18.15
N VAL A 103 -7.74 -0.62 -19.17
CA VAL A 103 -8.04 0.82 -19.03
C VAL A 103 -9.51 1.03 -18.67
N LYS A 104 -10.43 0.37 -19.36
CA LYS A 104 -11.88 0.44 -19.05
C LYS A 104 -12.14 -0.04 -17.61
N LEU A 105 -11.59 -1.20 -17.25
CA LEU A 105 -11.73 -1.78 -15.91
C LEU A 105 -11.20 -0.84 -14.81
N CYS A 106 -10.04 -0.23 -15.04
CA CYS A 106 -9.45 0.75 -14.12
C CYS A 106 -10.38 1.97 -13.95
N ASN A 107 -10.90 2.51 -15.06
CA ASN A 107 -11.79 3.67 -15.03
C ASN A 107 -13.11 3.36 -14.31
N GLU A 108 -13.70 2.19 -14.53
CA GLU A 108 -14.91 1.75 -13.81
C GLU A 108 -14.66 1.67 -12.30
N ARG A 109 -13.53 1.13 -11.88
CA ARG A 109 -13.13 1.09 -10.46
C ARG A 109 -12.93 2.48 -9.87
N LEU A 110 -12.39 3.41 -10.64
CA LEU A 110 -12.19 4.79 -10.21
C LEU A 110 -13.50 5.57 -10.05
N ILE A 111 -14.55 5.24 -10.83
CA ILE A 111 -15.87 5.86 -10.68
C ILE A 111 -16.51 5.43 -9.36
N GLY A 112 -16.26 4.22 -8.89
CA GLY A 112 -16.84 3.66 -7.67
C GLY A 112 -16.19 4.12 -6.35
N VAL A 113 -15.25 5.07 -6.41
CA VAL A 113 -14.45 5.50 -5.24
C VAL A 113 -14.59 7.00 -4.99
#